data_b7a57ec676edb7bb1165a7c36c6ac092
#
_entry.id   b7a57ec676edb7bb1165a7c36c6ac092
#
_cell.length_a   1.000
_cell.length_b   1.000
_cell.length_c   1.000
_cell.angle_alpha   90.00
_cell.angle_beta   90.00
_cell.angle_gamma   90.00
#
_symmetry.space_group_name_H-M   'P 1'
#
loop_
_entity.id
_entity.type
_entity.pdbx_description
1 polymer ?
#
loop_
_entity_poly.entity_id
_entity_poly.type
_entity_poly.pdbx_seq_one_letter_code
_entity_poly.pdbx_strand_id
1 'polypeptide(L)'
;MNNNWDQLRYFLTLARDKTLSRAGNSLKVSHSTVFRKIKAMEDDLGVTLFENTSAGYTLTAAGLNLLEEIGEVGEVIESSLRRLNGLDQRIQGSIVLATTESIAGKLLPPSFKKFQEQYPEIKLEIRVGHETLNLSKREADIAIRHSRSPPSNLVGRKIAPLPFALFAHKSYLEKKGAVDFPHDTDKHHFIFLDESMSFLEAKNWLDQKVENPAGMIQVNSMITLIQLCEAGLGIAAFPDYPKAFLDPKLKRITGLPKFKESNLWILTHKDLTRSKRIRLATDFFYEELKKSIMLMIDQS
;
A
#
# COMPACT_ATOMS: atom_id res chain seq x y z
N MET A 1 -1.69 -34.42 17.93
CA MET A 1 -2.59 -33.66 17.04
C MET A 1 -2.17 -33.89 15.60
N ASN A 2 -2.89 -34.72 14.85
CA ASN A 2 -2.70 -34.79 13.41
C ASN A 2 -3.36 -33.56 12.80
N ASN A 3 -2.63 -32.49 12.62
CA ASN A 3 -3.07 -31.30 11.92
C ASN A 3 -3.28 -31.65 10.43
N ASN A 4 -4.46 -32.12 10.13
CA ASN A 4 -4.79 -32.48 8.75
C ASN A 4 -5.35 -31.24 8.05
N TRP A 5 -4.52 -30.55 7.27
CA TRP A 5 -4.92 -29.42 6.44
C TRP A 5 -6.19 -29.71 5.61
N ASP A 6 -6.39 -30.94 5.22
CA ASP A 6 -7.58 -31.36 4.49
C ASP A 6 -8.88 -31.11 5.29
N GLN A 7 -8.89 -31.34 6.61
CA GLN A 7 -10.06 -31.05 7.46
C GLN A 7 -10.37 -29.55 7.50
N LEU A 8 -9.34 -28.68 7.63
CA LEU A 8 -9.51 -27.22 7.61
C LEU A 8 -10.09 -26.74 6.27
N ARG A 9 -9.71 -27.33 5.18
CA ARG A 9 -10.29 -27.02 3.85
C ARG A 9 -11.78 -27.34 3.78
N TYR A 10 -12.22 -28.48 4.35
CA TYR A 10 -13.65 -28.80 4.43
C TYR A 10 -14.41 -27.80 5.32
N PHE A 11 -13.83 -27.43 6.45
CA PHE A 11 -14.39 -26.42 7.36
C PHE A 11 -14.59 -25.08 6.65
N LEU A 12 -13.55 -24.50 6.05
CA LEU A 12 -13.62 -23.23 5.33
C LEU A 12 -14.63 -23.26 4.18
N THR A 13 -14.70 -24.38 3.45
CA THR A 13 -15.66 -24.51 2.34
C THR A 13 -17.09 -24.59 2.85
N LEU A 14 -17.38 -25.32 3.93
CA LEU A 14 -18.73 -25.39 4.49
C LEU A 14 -19.15 -24.06 5.14
N ALA A 15 -18.24 -23.35 5.80
CA ALA A 15 -18.49 -22.03 6.36
C ALA A 15 -18.93 -21.02 5.28
N ARG A 16 -18.30 -21.07 4.10
CA ARG A 16 -18.64 -20.22 2.96
C ARG A 16 -19.93 -20.66 2.26
N ASP A 17 -20.08 -21.93 1.98
CA ASP A 17 -21.15 -22.46 1.10
C ASP A 17 -22.44 -22.77 1.86
N LYS A 18 -22.39 -22.83 3.20
CA LYS A 18 -23.51 -22.98 4.15
C LYS A 18 -24.36 -24.26 4.01
N THR A 19 -24.12 -25.08 3.01
CA THR A 19 -24.81 -26.38 2.82
C THR A 19 -23.84 -27.46 2.41
N LEU A 20 -24.05 -28.70 2.89
CA LEU A 20 -23.21 -29.85 2.55
C LEU A 20 -23.19 -30.15 1.05
N SER A 21 -24.33 -29.95 0.37
CA SER A 21 -24.42 -30.18 -1.07
C SER A 21 -23.59 -29.18 -1.87
N ARG A 22 -23.65 -27.89 -1.53
CA ARG A 22 -22.83 -26.85 -2.17
C ARG A 22 -21.35 -27.08 -1.89
N ALA A 23 -21.00 -27.32 -0.62
CA ALA A 23 -19.63 -27.62 -0.23
C ALA A 23 -19.08 -28.87 -0.93
N GLY A 24 -19.90 -29.92 -1.06
CA GLY A 24 -19.56 -31.12 -1.82
C GLY A 24 -19.27 -30.83 -3.29
N ASN A 25 -20.11 -30.02 -3.94
CA ASN A 25 -19.89 -29.59 -5.32
C ASN A 25 -18.58 -28.77 -5.46
N SER A 26 -18.33 -27.84 -4.56
CA SER A 26 -17.11 -27.01 -4.53
C SER A 26 -15.86 -27.86 -4.35
N LEU A 27 -15.92 -28.88 -3.51
CA LEU A 27 -14.82 -29.82 -3.21
C LEU A 27 -14.73 -31.00 -4.16
N LYS A 28 -15.70 -31.17 -5.08
CA LYS A 28 -15.84 -32.34 -5.99
C LYS A 28 -15.93 -33.67 -5.25
N VAL A 29 -16.68 -33.69 -4.16
CA VAL A 29 -16.96 -34.87 -3.32
C VAL A 29 -18.44 -34.97 -2.99
N SER A 30 -18.89 -36.12 -2.44
CA SER A 30 -20.25 -36.29 -1.98
C SER A 30 -20.54 -35.43 -0.71
N HIS A 31 -21.78 -35.02 -0.51
CA HIS A 31 -22.21 -34.32 0.69
C HIS A 31 -21.96 -35.12 1.98
N SER A 32 -22.06 -36.48 1.89
CA SER A 32 -21.75 -37.38 3.00
C SER A 32 -20.25 -37.38 3.35
N THR A 33 -19.38 -37.18 2.38
CA THR A 33 -17.93 -37.05 2.60
C THR A 33 -17.64 -35.73 3.36
N VAL A 34 -18.28 -34.61 2.98
CA VAL A 34 -18.16 -33.35 3.69
C VAL A 34 -18.59 -33.51 5.14
N PHE A 35 -19.79 -34.06 5.36
CA PHE A 35 -20.32 -34.29 6.71
C PHE A 35 -19.36 -35.10 7.58
N ARG A 36 -18.87 -36.24 7.05
CA ARG A 36 -17.95 -37.15 7.78
C ARG A 36 -16.63 -36.44 8.14
N LYS A 37 -16.08 -35.62 7.24
CA LYS A 37 -14.83 -34.89 7.47
C LYS A 37 -15.00 -33.79 8.54
N ILE A 38 -16.11 -33.06 8.50
CA ILE A 38 -16.43 -32.07 9.54
C ILE A 38 -16.62 -32.75 10.89
N LYS A 39 -17.41 -33.84 10.92
CA LYS A 39 -17.67 -34.57 12.17
C LYS A 39 -16.38 -35.12 12.80
N ALA A 40 -15.50 -35.71 11.98
CA ALA A 40 -14.19 -36.15 12.44
C ALA A 40 -13.35 -35.01 13.00
N MET A 41 -13.39 -33.83 12.39
CA MET A 41 -12.69 -32.65 12.90
C MET A 41 -13.25 -32.18 14.24
N GLU A 42 -14.57 -32.13 14.40
CA GLU A 42 -15.24 -31.77 15.66
C GLU A 42 -14.89 -32.78 16.77
N ASP A 43 -14.90 -34.05 16.44
CA ASP A 43 -14.55 -35.14 17.38
C ASP A 43 -13.07 -35.04 17.81
N ASP A 44 -12.14 -34.78 16.86
CA ASP A 44 -10.70 -34.61 17.13
C ASP A 44 -10.42 -33.37 18.01
N LEU A 45 -11.19 -32.29 17.82
CA LEU A 45 -11.04 -31.03 18.58
C LEU A 45 -11.83 -31.01 19.89
N GLY A 46 -12.81 -31.94 20.05
CA GLY A 46 -13.70 -31.98 21.21
C GLY A 46 -14.70 -30.83 21.28
N VAL A 47 -14.97 -30.14 20.15
CA VAL A 47 -15.87 -28.98 20.07
C VAL A 47 -16.74 -29.05 18.81
N THR A 48 -17.98 -28.57 18.91
CA THR A 48 -18.86 -28.42 17.76
C THR A 48 -18.57 -27.10 17.05
N LEU A 49 -18.32 -27.15 15.74
CA LEU A 49 -17.98 -25.99 14.91
C LEU A 49 -19.19 -25.47 14.13
N PHE A 50 -20.17 -26.36 13.83
CA PHE A 50 -21.35 -26.00 13.07
C PHE A 50 -22.63 -26.46 13.78
N GLU A 51 -23.69 -25.64 13.64
CA GLU A 51 -25.06 -25.97 13.97
C GLU A 51 -25.88 -26.15 12.69
N ASN A 52 -26.70 -27.20 12.64
CA ASN A 52 -27.62 -27.42 11.53
C ASN A 52 -28.93 -26.70 11.83
N THR A 53 -29.29 -25.71 11.03
CA THR A 53 -30.52 -24.92 11.14
C THR A 53 -31.40 -25.08 9.91
N SER A 54 -32.64 -24.57 9.96
CA SER A 54 -33.54 -24.53 8.80
C SER A 54 -32.94 -23.74 7.57
N ALA A 55 -32.01 -22.84 7.83
CA ALA A 55 -31.29 -22.06 6.80
C ALA A 55 -29.99 -22.73 6.31
N GLY A 56 -29.63 -23.89 6.87
CA GLY A 56 -28.38 -24.59 6.57
C GLY A 56 -27.41 -24.64 7.74
N TYR A 57 -26.15 -24.86 7.48
CA TYR A 57 -25.09 -24.92 8.50
C TYR A 57 -24.62 -23.52 8.85
N THR A 58 -24.67 -23.19 10.15
CA THR A 58 -24.18 -21.94 10.73
C THR A 58 -23.03 -22.23 11.69
N LEU A 59 -22.09 -21.31 11.82
CA LEU A 59 -20.96 -21.47 12.74
C LEU A 59 -21.39 -21.27 14.19
N THR A 60 -20.89 -22.12 15.09
CA THR A 60 -20.92 -21.89 16.54
C THR A 60 -19.93 -20.78 16.93
N ALA A 61 -19.90 -20.38 18.20
CA ALA A 61 -18.88 -19.46 18.71
C ALA A 61 -17.45 -20.01 18.49
N ALA A 62 -17.22 -21.31 18.71
CA ALA A 62 -15.95 -21.98 18.44
C ALA A 62 -15.61 -21.97 16.92
N GLY A 63 -16.62 -22.18 16.07
CA GLY A 63 -16.45 -22.13 14.63
C GLY A 63 -16.13 -20.71 14.14
N LEU A 64 -16.74 -19.66 14.71
CA LEU A 64 -16.42 -18.26 14.38
C LEU A 64 -14.99 -17.90 14.76
N ASN A 65 -14.54 -18.25 15.97
CA ASN A 65 -13.18 -18.01 16.40
C ASN A 65 -12.17 -18.71 15.48
N LEU A 66 -12.43 -19.97 15.13
CA LEU A 66 -11.56 -20.70 14.21
C LEU A 66 -11.54 -20.05 12.83
N LEU A 67 -12.68 -19.60 12.30
CA LEU A 67 -12.74 -18.91 10.99
C LEU A 67 -11.94 -17.61 11.01
N GLU A 68 -11.99 -16.85 12.08
CA GLU A 68 -11.23 -15.60 12.24
C GLU A 68 -9.70 -15.87 12.21
N GLU A 69 -9.28 -16.94 12.89
CA GLU A 69 -7.83 -17.28 12.94
C GLU A 69 -7.29 -17.86 11.64
N ILE A 70 -8.07 -18.71 10.94
CA ILE A 70 -7.55 -19.44 9.77
C ILE A 70 -8.12 -18.99 8.42
N GLY A 71 -9.08 -18.08 8.39
CA GLY A 71 -9.74 -17.64 7.15
C GLY A 71 -8.75 -17.07 6.14
N GLU A 72 -7.86 -16.21 6.58
CA GLU A 72 -6.81 -15.64 5.73
C GLU A 72 -5.80 -16.68 5.25
N VAL A 73 -5.47 -17.66 6.08
CA VAL A 73 -4.55 -18.76 5.71
C VAL A 73 -5.16 -19.62 4.59
N GLY A 74 -6.45 -19.90 4.67
CA GLY A 74 -7.20 -20.62 3.63
C GLY A 74 -7.14 -19.90 2.28
N GLU A 75 -7.40 -18.59 2.26
CA GLU A 75 -7.31 -17.80 1.04
C GLU A 75 -5.89 -17.74 0.46
N VAL A 76 -4.88 -17.64 1.31
CA VAL A 76 -3.47 -17.65 0.91
C VAL A 76 -3.11 -18.98 0.23
N ILE A 77 -3.53 -20.11 0.78
CA ILE A 77 -3.23 -21.43 0.20
C ILE A 77 -3.99 -21.63 -1.12
N GLU A 78 -5.29 -21.33 -1.16
CA GLU A 78 -6.07 -21.45 -2.40
C GLU A 78 -5.54 -20.52 -3.50
N SER A 79 -5.18 -19.30 -3.16
CA SER A 79 -4.57 -18.37 -4.12
C SER A 79 -3.21 -18.86 -4.62
N SER A 80 -2.44 -19.51 -3.75
CA SER A 80 -1.14 -20.10 -4.12
C SER A 80 -1.31 -21.29 -5.05
N LEU A 81 -2.28 -22.18 -4.79
CA LEU A 81 -2.60 -23.31 -5.67
C LEU A 81 -3.15 -22.85 -7.02
N ARG A 82 -4.03 -21.83 -7.04
CA ARG A 82 -4.50 -21.23 -8.30
C ARG A 82 -3.34 -20.65 -9.12
N ARG A 83 -2.36 -20.02 -8.48
CA ARG A 83 -1.14 -19.49 -9.14
C ARG A 83 -0.28 -20.59 -9.74
N LEU A 84 -0.08 -21.68 -9.01
CA LEU A 84 0.72 -22.82 -9.49
C LEU A 84 0.07 -23.52 -10.69
N ASN A 85 -1.26 -23.56 -10.75
CA ASN A 85 -2.00 -24.23 -11.82
C ASN A 85 -2.19 -23.37 -13.09
N GLY A 86 -1.55 -22.17 -13.17
CA GLY A 86 -1.67 -21.30 -14.34
C GLY A 86 -3.08 -20.74 -14.58
N LEU A 87 -4.02 -20.94 -13.64
CA LEU A 87 -5.41 -20.50 -13.73
C LEU A 87 -5.58 -18.98 -13.49
N ASP A 88 -4.53 -18.29 -13.15
CA ASP A 88 -4.53 -16.83 -12.91
C ASP A 88 -4.38 -16.01 -14.22
N GLN A 89 -4.92 -16.55 -15.31
CA GLN A 89 -5.00 -15.82 -16.60
C GLN A 89 -6.18 -14.84 -16.66
N ARG A 90 -7.08 -14.87 -15.70
CA ARG A 90 -8.23 -13.95 -15.66
C ARG A 90 -7.80 -12.57 -15.23
N ILE A 91 -8.27 -11.56 -15.98
CA ILE A 91 -8.10 -10.12 -15.65
C ILE A 91 -9.23 -9.72 -14.69
N GLN A 92 -9.41 -10.45 -13.59
CA GLN A 92 -10.43 -10.19 -12.56
C GLN A 92 -9.92 -10.61 -11.19
N GLY A 93 -10.54 -10.10 -10.11
CA GLY A 93 -10.16 -10.39 -8.73
C GLY A 93 -9.60 -9.17 -8.01
N SER A 94 -8.95 -9.35 -6.86
CA SER A 94 -8.39 -8.25 -6.07
C SER A 94 -6.91 -8.05 -6.32
N ILE A 95 -6.47 -6.80 -6.20
CA ILE A 95 -5.07 -6.38 -6.15
C ILE A 95 -4.89 -5.50 -4.92
N VAL A 96 -3.94 -5.84 -4.06
CA VAL A 96 -3.54 -5.03 -2.92
C VAL A 96 -2.31 -4.20 -3.32
N LEU A 97 -2.47 -2.88 -3.37
CA LEU A 97 -1.41 -1.93 -3.68
C LEU A 97 -0.98 -1.20 -2.41
N ALA A 98 0.27 -1.39 -2.02
CA ALA A 98 0.88 -0.69 -0.89
C ALA A 98 1.61 0.57 -1.35
N THR A 99 1.46 1.66 -0.62
CA THR A 99 2.13 2.94 -0.92
C THR A 99 2.23 3.82 0.32
N THR A 100 2.88 4.98 0.19
CA THR A 100 2.92 5.99 1.26
C THR A 100 1.77 6.98 1.13
N GLU A 101 1.42 7.67 2.24
CA GLU A 101 0.29 8.62 2.27
C GLU A 101 0.39 9.69 1.19
N SER A 102 1.56 10.32 1.05
CA SER A 102 1.74 11.41 0.09
C SER A 102 1.68 10.94 -1.37
N ILE A 103 2.17 9.74 -1.67
CA ILE A 103 2.05 9.14 -3.00
C ILE A 103 0.59 8.79 -3.28
N ALA A 104 -0.11 8.15 -2.33
CA ALA A 104 -1.53 7.80 -2.45
C ALA A 104 -2.42 9.03 -2.62
N GLY A 105 -2.17 10.10 -1.86
CA GLY A 105 -3.01 11.30 -1.83
C GLY A 105 -2.67 12.33 -2.91
N LYS A 106 -1.42 12.44 -3.32
CA LYS A 106 -0.99 13.47 -4.28
C LYS A 106 -0.74 12.91 -5.69
N LEU A 107 -0.12 11.76 -5.82
CA LEU A 107 0.37 11.29 -7.12
C LEU A 107 -0.55 10.27 -7.81
N LEU A 108 -1.15 9.34 -7.04
CA LEU A 108 -1.89 8.21 -7.61
C LEU A 108 -3.37 8.45 -7.96
N PRO A 109 -4.12 9.43 -7.42
CA PRO A 109 -5.55 9.53 -7.67
C PRO A 109 -5.96 9.54 -9.15
N PRO A 110 -5.29 10.29 -10.06
CA PRO A 110 -5.63 10.25 -11.48
C PRO A 110 -5.39 8.86 -12.11
N SER A 111 -4.33 8.17 -11.69
CA SER A 111 -4.02 6.81 -12.17
C SER A 111 -5.01 5.78 -11.63
N PHE A 112 -5.47 5.91 -10.38
CA PHE A 112 -6.51 5.04 -9.82
C PHE A 112 -7.82 5.17 -10.59
N LYS A 113 -8.25 6.41 -10.89
CA LYS A 113 -9.44 6.67 -11.68
C LYS A 113 -9.37 5.96 -13.03
N LYS A 114 -8.31 6.20 -13.79
CA LYS A 114 -8.13 5.58 -15.11
C LYS A 114 -8.06 4.06 -15.04
N PHE A 115 -7.36 3.52 -14.02
CA PHE A 115 -7.27 2.07 -13.82
C PHE A 115 -8.65 1.45 -13.60
N GLN A 116 -9.46 2.06 -12.74
CA GLN A 116 -10.79 1.54 -12.42
C GLN A 116 -11.76 1.64 -13.62
N GLU A 117 -11.62 2.70 -14.44
CA GLU A 117 -12.39 2.86 -15.67
C GLU A 117 -12.00 1.80 -16.72
N GLN A 118 -10.72 1.47 -16.84
CA GLN A 118 -10.21 0.51 -17.83
C GLN A 118 -10.38 -0.96 -17.39
N TYR A 119 -10.35 -1.23 -16.08
CA TYR A 119 -10.39 -2.58 -15.49
C TYR A 119 -11.41 -2.67 -14.36
N PRO A 120 -12.71 -2.47 -14.63
CA PRO A 120 -13.76 -2.43 -13.59
C PRO A 120 -13.94 -3.76 -12.84
N GLU A 121 -13.50 -4.87 -13.41
CA GLU A 121 -13.56 -6.21 -12.78
C GLU A 121 -12.40 -6.47 -11.78
N ILE A 122 -11.43 -5.56 -11.71
CA ILE A 122 -10.34 -5.65 -10.73
C ILE A 122 -10.69 -4.79 -9.52
N LYS A 123 -10.87 -5.43 -8.36
CA LYS A 123 -10.98 -4.73 -7.08
C LYS A 123 -9.60 -4.27 -6.64
N LEU A 124 -9.40 -2.96 -6.58
CA LEU A 124 -8.17 -2.35 -6.10
C LEU A 124 -8.31 -2.02 -4.62
N GLU A 125 -7.45 -2.60 -3.77
CA GLU A 125 -7.32 -2.30 -2.35
C GLU A 125 -6.04 -1.49 -2.14
N ILE A 126 -6.14 -0.30 -1.54
CA ILE A 126 -5.00 0.58 -1.30
C ILE A 126 -4.63 0.49 0.17
N ARG A 127 -3.43 0.04 0.46
CA ARG A 127 -2.86 0.04 1.81
C ARG A 127 -1.82 1.15 1.93
N VAL A 128 -2.06 2.04 2.87
CA VAL A 128 -1.23 3.22 3.09
C VAL A 128 -0.47 3.07 4.40
N GLY A 129 0.85 3.27 4.38
CA GLY A 129 1.67 3.18 5.57
C GLY A 129 3.13 3.53 5.30
N HIS A 130 3.82 3.96 6.36
CA HIS A 130 5.26 4.27 6.31
C HIS A 130 6.13 3.04 6.51
N GLU A 131 5.64 2.08 7.27
CA GLU A 131 6.34 0.83 7.46
C GLU A 131 6.55 0.12 6.13
N THR A 132 7.64 -0.58 6.04
CA THR A 132 7.91 -1.50 4.94
C THR A 132 6.85 -2.60 5.03
N LEU A 133 5.61 -2.30 4.55
CA LEU A 133 4.62 -3.36 4.33
C LEU A 133 5.37 -4.48 3.63
N ASN A 134 5.44 -5.60 4.32
CA ASN A 134 6.38 -6.64 3.99
C ASN A 134 5.82 -7.39 2.78
N LEU A 135 6.13 -6.90 1.56
CA LEU A 135 5.84 -7.65 0.33
C LEU A 135 6.34 -9.09 0.45
N SER A 136 7.37 -9.32 1.28
CA SER A 136 7.88 -10.65 1.61
C SER A 136 6.89 -11.47 2.45
N LYS A 137 6.08 -10.82 3.30
CA LYS A 137 4.98 -11.45 4.03
C LYS A 137 3.69 -11.52 3.22
N ARG A 138 3.72 -11.07 1.94
CA ARG A 138 2.57 -11.03 1.04
C ARG A 138 1.40 -10.17 1.52
N GLU A 139 1.68 -9.14 2.29
CA GLU A 139 0.69 -8.17 2.75
C GLU A 139 0.21 -7.25 1.62
N ALA A 140 0.94 -7.20 0.51
CA ALA A 140 0.54 -6.50 -0.72
C ALA A 140 1.07 -7.23 -1.96
N ASP A 141 0.39 -7.01 -3.10
CA ASP A 141 0.76 -7.57 -4.41
C ASP A 141 1.74 -6.64 -5.15
N ILE A 142 1.50 -5.34 -5.06
CA ILE A 142 2.28 -4.29 -5.71
C ILE A 142 2.63 -3.24 -4.66
N ALA A 143 3.85 -2.69 -4.69
CA ALA A 143 4.20 -1.51 -3.92
C ALA A 143 4.69 -0.39 -4.84
N ILE A 144 4.22 0.83 -4.59
CA ILE A 144 4.72 2.06 -5.22
C ILE A 144 5.28 2.94 -4.13
N ARG A 145 6.60 3.13 -4.14
CA ARG A 145 7.26 3.81 -3.03
C ARG A 145 8.62 4.39 -3.42
N HIS A 146 9.08 5.31 -2.58
CA HIS A 146 10.46 5.76 -2.65
C HIS A 146 11.40 4.65 -2.20
N SER A 147 12.48 4.42 -2.96
CA SER A 147 13.56 3.52 -2.58
C SER A 147 14.85 3.90 -3.31
N ARG A 148 16.00 3.66 -2.67
CA ARG A 148 17.32 3.76 -3.34
C ARG A 148 17.54 2.56 -4.24
N SER A 149 17.20 1.38 -3.74
CA SER A 149 17.27 0.11 -4.45
C SER A 149 16.20 -0.84 -3.91
N PRO A 150 15.60 -1.67 -4.76
CA PRO A 150 14.66 -2.69 -4.29
C PRO A 150 15.39 -3.75 -3.45
N PRO A 151 14.73 -4.31 -2.41
CA PRO A 151 15.21 -5.49 -1.70
C PRO A 151 15.41 -6.68 -2.65
N SER A 152 16.35 -7.58 -2.33
CA SER A 152 16.77 -8.69 -3.21
C SER A 152 15.67 -9.71 -3.55
N ASN A 153 14.63 -9.81 -2.70
CA ASN A 153 13.47 -10.69 -2.91
C ASN A 153 12.34 -10.05 -3.74
N LEU A 154 12.47 -8.78 -4.06
CA LEU A 154 11.53 -8.05 -4.90
C LEU A 154 12.09 -7.85 -6.30
N VAL A 155 11.19 -7.72 -7.25
CA VAL A 155 11.48 -7.26 -8.60
C VAL A 155 10.69 -6.00 -8.86
N GLY A 156 11.25 -5.11 -9.67
CA GLY A 156 10.56 -3.87 -9.95
C GLY A 156 11.26 -3.02 -10.98
N ARG A 157 10.61 -1.91 -11.30
CA ARG A 157 11.09 -0.92 -12.24
C ARG A 157 11.17 0.44 -11.58
N LYS A 158 12.26 1.14 -11.85
CA LYS A 158 12.39 2.56 -11.51
C LYS A 158 11.45 3.35 -12.41
N ILE A 159 10.51 4.08 -11.81
CA ILE A 159 9.56 4.92 -12.54
C ILE A 159 10.26 6.22 -12.96
N ALA A 160 10.74 6.98 -11.96
CA ALA A 160 11.42 8.25 -12.17
C ALA A 160 12.24 8.65 -10.93
N PRO A 161 13.20 9.56 -11.05
CA PRO A 161 13.72 10.32 -9.93
C PRO A 161 12.59 11.17 -9.34
N LEU A 162 12.53 11.24 -8.02
CA LEU A 162 11.61 12.11 -7.30
C LEU A 162 12.35 12.70 -6.10
N PRO A 163 13.22 13.70 -6.34
CA PRO A 163 14.05 14.31 -5.31
C PRO A 163 13.20 15.09 -4.31
N PHE A 164 13.77 15.34 -3.14
CA PHE A 164 13.17 16.29 -2.19
C PHE A 164 13.63 17.71 -2.52
N ALA A 165 12.76 18.68 -2.21
CA ALA A 165 13.06 20.09 -2.27
C ALA A 165 12.40 20.81 -1.09
N LEU A 166 12.84 22.05 -0.80
CA LEU A 166 12.17 22.92 0.14
C LEU A 166 11.11 23.75 -0.57
N PHE A 167 10.00 23.93 0.10
CA PHE A 167 8.87 24.71 -0.39
C PHE A 167 8.35 25.66 0.69
N ALA A 168 7.78 26.78 0.25
CA ALA A 168 6.96 27.65 1.04
C ALA A 168 5.80 28.18 0.20
N HIS A 169 4.66 28.45 0.81
CA HIS A 169 3.54 29.08 0.12
C HIS A 169 3.80 30.57 -0.15
N LYS A 170 3.32 31.08 -1.28
CA LYS A 170 3.50 32.47 -1.70
C LYS A 170 3.06 33.45 -0.61
N SER A 171 1.91 33.24 0.04
CA SER A 171 1.41 34.11 1.10
C SER A 171 2.32 34.14 2.36
N TYR A 172 3.04 33.05 2.64
CA TYR A 172 4.03 33.02 3.69
C TYR A 172 5.23 33.92 3.34
N LEU A 173 5.76 33.77 2.14
CA LEU A 173 6.90 34.56 1.65
C LEU A 173 6.57 36.06 1.55
N GLU A 174 5.32 36.41 1.17
CA GLU A 174 4.86 37.82 1.16
C GLU A 174 4.87 38.46 2.55
N LYS A 175 4.61 37.66 3.60
CA LYS A 175 4.60 38.17 5.00
C LYS A 175 5.97 38.14 5.65
N LYS A 176 6.79 37.15 5.38
CA LYS A 176 8.05 36.88 6.07
C LYS A 176 9.30 37.25 5.27
N GLY A 177 9.13 37.56 3.99
CA GLY A 177 10.24 37.85 3.07
C GLY A 177 10.77 36.60 2.35
N ALA A 178 11.75 36.84 1.47
CA ALA A 178 12.48 35.79 0.80
C ALA A 178 13.36 35.03 1.81
N VAL A 179 13.62 33.77 1.51
CA VAL A 179 14.43 32.87 2.35
C VAL A 179 15.84 32.80 1.80
N ASP A 180 16.83 33.21 2.58
CA ASP A 180 18.27 33.02 2.33
C ASP A 180 18.77 31.80 3.14
N PHE A 181 18.40 30.63 2.68
CA PHE A 181 18.75 29.39 3.34
C PHE A 181 20.23 29.02 3.10
N PRO A 182 20.97 28.59 4.11
CA PRO A 182 20.60 28.35 5.53
C PRO A 182 20.88 29.52 6.49
N HIS A 183 21.10 30.74 5.98
CA HIS A 183 21.65 31.86 6.77
C HIS A 183 20.62 32.63 7.62
N ASP A 184 19.33 32.48 7.31
CA ASP A 184 18.26 33.22 7.99
C ASP A 184 17.16 32.32 8.56
N THR A 185 17.50 31.07 8.91
CA THR A 185 16.56 30.10 9.47
C THR A 185 15.88 30.57 10.75
N ASP A 186 16.55 31.40 11.54
CA ASP A 186 16.05 32.03 12.76
C ASP A 186 14.91 33.04 12.54
N LYS A 187 14.73 33.51 11.29
CA LYS A 187 13.65 34.45 10.91
C LYS A 187 12.40 33.71 10.40
N HIS A 188 12.52 32.43 10.10
CA HIS A 188 11.47 31.67 9.44
C HIS A 188 10.89 30.57 10.32
N HIS A 189 9.64 30.22 10.01
CA HIS A 189 8.97 29.06 10.60
C HIS A 189 9.22 27.82 9.73
N PHE A 190 9.50 26.69 10.36
CA PHE A 190 9.71 25.43 9.67
C PHE A 190 8.71 24.37 10.13
N ILE A 191 8.33 23.50 9.21
CA ILE A 191 7.49 22.33 9.45
C ILE A 191 8.35 21.09 9.28
N PHE A 192 8.54 20.34 10.36
CA PHE A 192 9.41 19.18 10.43
C PHE A 192 8.61 17.88 10.46
N LEU A 193 9.25 16.82 10.00
CA LEU A 193 8.82 15.46 10.33
C LEU A 193 9.43 15.05 11.68
N ASP A 194 8.68 14.27 12.45
CA ASP A 194 9.15 13.75 13.73
C ASP A 194 10.12 12.56 13.60
N GLU A 195 10.57 12.01 14.70
CA GLU A 195 11.54 10.92 14.75
C GLU A 195 11.05 9.61 14.12
N SER A 196 9.74 9.38 13.99
CA SER A 196 9.20 8.22 13.29
C SER A 196 9.57 8.19 11.81
N MET A 197 9.97 9.35 11.27
CA MET A 197 10.36 9.54 9.87
C MET A 197 11.88 9.69 9.70
N SER A 198 12.68 9.33 10.69
CA SER A 198 14.15 9.44 10.68
C SER A 198 14.86 8.62 9.59
N PHE A 199 14.16 7.69 8.95
CA PHE A 199 14.65 6.98 7.76
C PHE A 199 14.76 7.87 6.49
N LEU A 200 14.18 9.09 6.52
CA LEU A 200 14.25 10.05 5.40
C LEU A 200 15.49 10.95 5.52
N GLU A 201 16.35 10.92 4.52
CA GLU A 201 17.55 11.78 4.49
C GLU A 201 17.21 13.28 4.52
N ALA A 202 16.16 13.68 3.82
CA ALA A 202 15.74 15.08 3.77
C ALA A 202 15.33 15.61 5.15
N LYS A 203 14.67 14.78 5.97
CA LYS A 203 14.34 15.11 7.37
C LYS A 203 15.63 15.33 8.16
N ASN A 204 16.51 14.34 8.17
CA ASN A 204 17.75 14.41 8.96
C ASN A 204 18.66 15.56 8.53
N TRP A 205 18.68 15.86 7.22
CA TRP A 205 19.43 16.99 6.71
C TRP A 205 18.83 18.33 7.17
N LEU A 206 17.50 18.47 7.11
CA LEU A 206 16.83 19.71 7.53
C LEU A 206 17.04 19.96 9.03
N ASP A 207 16.93 18.94 9.87
CA ASP A 207 17.17 19.02 11.31
C ASP A 207 18.58 19.50 11.64
N GLN A 208 19.58 19.09 10.85
CA GLN A 208 20.99 19.52 11.03
C GLN A 208 21.24 20.95 10.56
N LYS A 209 20.41 21.49 9.68
CA LYS A 209 20.63 22.82 9.08
C LYS A 209 19.79 23.92 9.70
N VAL A 210 18.73 23.55 10.42
CA VAL A 210 17.82 24.50 11.06
C VAL A 210 17.91 24.32 12.57
N GLU A 211 18.81 25.06 13.21
CA GLU A 211 19.07 24.91 14.65
C GLU A 211 18.07 25.66 15.54
N ASN A 212 17.74 26.91 15.19
CA ASN A 212 16.88 27.80 16.00
C ASN A 212 15.85 28.54 15.13
N PRO A 213 14.81 27.85 14.63
CA PRO A 213 13.81 28.51 13.79
C PRO A 213 12.95 29.47 14.63
N ALA A 214 12.44 30.55 13.98
CA ALA A 214 11.52 31.50 14.62
C ALA A 214 10.22 30.82 15.11
N GLY A 215 9.85 29.71 14.53
CA GLY A 215 8.75 28.86 14.93
C GLY A 215 8.86 27.46 14.31
N MET A 216 8.35 26.45 15.03
CA MET A 216 8.44 25.06 14.64
C MET A 216 7.10 24.37 14.81
N ILE A 217 6.71 23.61 13.78
CA ILE A 217 5.62 22.61 13.83
C ILE A 217 6.24 21.27 13.51
N GLN A 218 5.87 20.23 14.25
CA GLN A 218 6.36 18.89 14.03
C GLN A 218 5.19 17.93 13.78
N VAL A 219 5.30 17.09 12.77
CA VAL A 219 4.25 16.14 12.34
C VAL A 219 4.85 14.78 11.99
N ASN A 220 4.06 13.73 12.12
CA ASN A 220 4.44 12.37 11.74
C ASN A 220 3.87 11.92 10.38
N SER A 221 3.31 12.83 9.60
CA SER A 221 2.65 12.55 8.33
C SER A 221 3.16 13.49 7.25
N MET A 222 3.68 12.93 6.15
CA MET A 222 4.14 13.70 5.00
C MET A 222 3.02 14.48 4.32
N ILE A 223 1.81 13.90 4.24
CA ILE A 223 0.67 14.61 3.64
C ILE A 223 0.24 15.81 4.50
N THR A 224 0.24 15.65 5.82
CA THR A 224 -0.04 16.75 6.75
C THR A 224 1.02 17.85 6.64
N LEU A 225 2.31 17.49 6.57
CA LEU A 225 3.40 18.44 6.37
C LEU A 225 3.18 19.28 5.09
N ILE A 226 2.83 18.62 3.97
CA ILE A 226 2.54 19.30 2.70
C ILE A 226 1.34 20.26 2.86
N GLN A 227 0.24 19.80 3.47
CA GLN A 227 -0.97 20.61 3.68
C GLN A 227 -0.71 21.84 4.56
N LEU A 228 0.09 21.72 5.61
CA LEU A 228 0.48 22.85 6.46
C LEU A 228 1.35 23.85 5.69
N CYS A 229 2.23 23.38 4.83
CA CYS A 229 3.01 24.23 3.93
C CYS A 229 2.11 24.92 2.90
N GLU A 230 1.16 24.21 2.28
CA GLU A 230 0.15 24.77 1.37
C GLU A 230 -0.74 25.82 2.06
N ALA A 231 -1.02 25.66 3.35
CA ALA A 231 -1.74 26.65 4.17
C ALA A 231 -0.89 27.87 4.57
N GLY A 232 0.40 27.90 4.22
CA GLY A 232 1.29 29.04 4.48
C GLY A 232 1.77 29.16 5.93
N LEU A 233 1.89 28.03 6.66
CA LEU A 233 2.37 28.05 8.04
C LEU A 233 3.89 28.13 8.16
N GLY A 234 4.63 27.74 7.12
CA GLY A 234 6.08 27.75 7.14
C GLY A 234 6.72 27.06 5.94
N ILE A 235 8.02 26.79 6.09
CA ILE A 235 8.87 26.13 5.11
C ILE A 235 8.90 24.64 5.42
N ALA A 236 8.79 23.78 4.39
CA ALA A 236 8.82 22.34 4.54
C ALA A 236 9.64 21.66 3.45
N ALA A 237 10.28 20.52 3.80
CA ALA A 237 10.98 19.64 2.85
C ALA A 237 10.11 18.44 2.51
N PHE A 238 9.79 18.27 1.22
CA PHE A 238 9.02 17.12 0.74
C PHE A 238 9.40 16.77 -0.71
N PRO A 239 8.96 15.58 -1.22
CA PRO A 239 9.24 15.21 -2.60
C PRO A 239 8.77 16.26 -3.59
N ASP A 240 9.61 16.59 -4.54
CA ASP A 240 9.33 17.56 -5.60
C ASP A 240 8.31 16.94 -6.59
N TYR A 241 7.06 16.87 -6.13
CA TYR A 241 5.95 16.37 -6.93
C TYR A 241 5.71 17.28 -8.13
N PRO A 242 5.24 16.72 -9.25
CA PRO A 242 4.83 17.52 -10.39
C PRO A 242 3.84 18.63 -9.99
N LYS A 243 4.03 19.83 -10.54
CA LYS A 243 3.24 21.04 -10.19
C LYS A 243 1.72 20.83 -10.24
N ALA A 244 1.24 19.95 -11.13
CA ALA A 244 -0.18 19.62 -11.22
C ALA A 244 -0.76 18.92 -9.99
N PHE A 245 0.10 18.39 -9.11
CA PHE A 245 -0.30 17.67 -7.89
C PHE A 245 -0.06 18.48 -6.61
N LEU A 246 0.45 19.69 -6.74
CA LEU A 246 0.73 20.63 -5.65
C LEU A 246 -0.11 21.90 -5.82
N ASP A 247 -0.29 22.65 -4.73
CA ASP A 247 -0.87 23.99 -4.82
C ASP A 247 0.02 24.87 -5.73
N PRO A 248 -0.54 25.53 -6.77
CA PRO A 248 0.22 26.35 -7.71
C PRO A 248 0.89 27.57 -7.06
N LYS A 249 0.47 27.94 -5.84
CA LYS A 249 1.06 29.01 -5.05
C LYS A 249 2.28 28.57 -4.23
N LEU A 250 2.59 27.27 -4.19
CA LEU A 250 3.85 26.81 -3.60
C LEU A 250 5.03 27.30 -4.45
N LYS A 251 6.03 27.80 -3.76
CA LYS A 251 7.30 28.24 -4.34
C LYS A 251 8.42 27.35 -3.85
N ARG A 252 9.19 26.82 -4.78
CA ARG A 252 10.43 26.11 -4.46
C ARG A 252 11.46 27.12 -3.98
N ILE A 253 12.08 26.83 -2.85
CA ILE A 253 13.19 27.62 -2.32
C ILE A 253 14.45 27.14 -3.01
N THR A 254 15.17 28.09 -3.63
CA THR A 254 16.41 27.85 -4.39
C THR A 254 17.65 27.97 -3.50
N GLY A 255 18.79 27.54 -3.98
CA GLY A 255 20.06 27.64 -3.24
C GLY A 255 20.39 26.42 -2.35
N LEU A 256 19.62 25.37 -2.44
CA LEU A 256 19.80 24.16 -1.64
C LEU A 256 20.79 23.18 -2.27
N PRO A 257 21.53 22.42 -1.46
CA PRO A 257 22.26 21.27 -1.97
C PRO A 257 21.30 20.25 -2.57
N LYS A 258 21.74 19.57 -3.59
CA LYS A 258 20.98 18.44 -4.13
C LYS A 258 20.93 17.34 -3.07
N PHE A 259 19.74 17.01 -2.60
CA PHE A 259 19.53 15.81 -1.82
C PHE A 259 19.91 14.58 -2.66
N LYS A 260 20.38 13.54 -2.00
CA LYS A 260 20.65 12.28 -2.70
C LYS A 260 19.37 11.84 -3.40
N GLU A 261 19.50 11.46 -4.66
CA GLU A 261 18.37 11.07 -5.48
C GLU A 261 17.59 9.94 -4.79
N SER A 262 16.34 10.20 -4.43
CA SER A 262 15.39 9.14 -4.19
C SER A 262 14.64 8.84 -5.48
N ASN A 263 14.37 7.57 -5.71
CA ASN A 263 13.66 7.14 -6.91
C ASN A 263 12.31 6.60 -6.51
N LEU A 264 11.32 6.89 -7.33
CA LEU A 264 10.03 6.23 -7.25
C LEU A 264 10.13 4.89 -7.97
N TRP A 265 9.75 3.83 -7.26
CA TRP A 265 9.78 2.46 -7.77
C TRP A 265 8.39 1.85 -7.73
N ILE A 266 8.11 0.98 -8.70
CA ILE A 266 7.02 0.01 -8.64
C ILE A 266 7.63 -1.37 -8.43
N LEU A 267 7.18 -2.07 -7.39
CA LEU A 267 7.78 -3.31 -6.90
C LEU A 267 6.71 -4.39 -6.78
N THR A 268 7.09 -5.64 -7.00
CA THR A 268 6.26 -6.82 -6.73
C THR A 268 7.14 -7.99 -6.29
N HIS A 269 6.54 -9.00 -5.65
CA HIS A 269 7.27 -10.20 -5.32
C HIS A 269 7.55 -11.04 -6.57
N LYS A 270 8.72 -11.69 -6.62
CA LYS A 270 9.14 -12.54 -7.77
C LYS A 270 8.07 -13.56 -8.17
N ASP A 271 7.41 -14.19 -7.21
CA ASP A 271 6.37 -15.20 -7.45
C ASP A 271 5.12 -14.64 -8.13
N LEU A 272 4.84 -13.34 -7.97
CA LEU A 272 3.65 -12.68 -8.53
C LEU A 272 3.84 -12.21 -9.97
N THR A 273 5.07 -12.22 -10.49
CA THR A 273 5.36 -11.78 -11.87
C THR A 273 4.67 -12.62 -12.94
N ARG A 274 4.25 -13.84 -12.61
CA ARG A 274 3.51 -14.73 -13.51
C ARG A 274 2.01 -14.44 -13.56
N SER A 275 1.46 -13.73 -12.56
CA SER A 275 0.05 -13.35 -12.54
C SER A 275 -0.24 -12.28 -13.59
N LYS A 276 -1.18 -12.58 -14.51
CA LYS A 276 -1.54 -11.67 -15.61
C LYS A 276 -2.11 -10.36 -15.08
N ARG A 277 -2.98 -10.40 -14.05
CA ARG A 277 -3.58 -9.18 -13.47
C ARG A 277 -2.53 -8.31 -12.76
N ILE A 278 -1.57 -8.92 -12.02
CA ILE A 278 -0.51 -8.17 -11.33
C ILE A 278 0.43 -7.53 -12.34
N ARG A 279 0.84 -8.27 -13.39
CA ARG A 279 1.66 -7.72 -14.46
C ARG A 279 0.97 -6.58 -15.18
N LEU A 280 -0.31 -6.76 -15.54
CA LEU A 280 -1.12 -5.72 -16.19
C LEU A 280 -1.20 -4.46 -15.33
N ALA A 281 -1.51 -4.58 -14.04
CA ALA A 281 -1.59 -3.43 -13.14
C ALA A 281 -0.21 -2.79 -12.94
N THR A 282 0.86 -3.59 -12.81
CA THR A 282 2.23 -3.09 -12.69
C THR A 282 2.64 -2.30 -13.94
N ASP A 283 2.31 -2.82 -15.14
CA ASP A 283 2.60 -2.13 -16.42
C ASP A 283 1.79 -0.83 -16.53
N PHE A 284 0.49 -0.89 -16.23
CA PHE A 284 -0.39 0.28 -16.25
C PHE A 284 0.11 1.41 -15.34
N PHE A 285 0.33 1.12 -14.05
CA PHE A 285 0.79 2.14 -13.10
C PHE A 285 2.20 2.65 -13.43
N TYR A 286 3.07 1.80 -13.93
CA TYR A 286 4.39 2.23 -14.39
C TYR A 286 4.30 3.26 -15.51
N GLU A 287 3.53 2.95 -16.57
CA GLU A 287 3.42 3.85 -17.74
C GLU A 287 2.69 5.16 -17.38
N GLU A 288 1.58 5.10 -16.63
CA GLU A 288 0.84 6.28 -16.21
C GLU A 288 1.68 7.21 -15.32
N LEU A 289 2.38 6.66 -14.34
CA LEU A 289 3.23 7.46 -13.45
C LEU A 289 4.45 8.02 -14.17
N LYS A 290 5.10 7.21 -15.01
CA LYS A 290 6.24 7.67 -15.82
C LYS A 290 5.82 8.82 -16.74
N LYS A 291 4.68 8.69 -17.43
CA LYS A 291 4.12 9.74 -18.27
C LYS A 291 3.80 11.00 -17.45
N SER A 292 3.14 10.86 -16.31
CA SER A 292 2.77 11.98 -15.45
C SER A 292 3.97 12.73 -14.90
N ILE A 293 5.08 12.05 -14.59
CA ILE A 293 6.29 12.67 -14.04
C ILE A 293 7.17 13.24 -15.17
N MET A 294 7.33 12.54 -16.31
CA MET A 294 8.18 13.00 -17.42
C MET A 294 7.60 14.21 -18.16
N LEU A 295 6.27 14.27 -18.39
CA LEU A 295 5.64 15.42 -19.04
C LEU A 295 5.87 16.76 -18.31
N MET A 296 6.45 16.73 -17.11
CA MET A 296 6.65 17.90 -16.25
C MET A 296 8.11 18.26 -16.03
N ILE A 297 9.04 17.33 -16.28
CA ILE A 297 10.47 17.64 -16.32
C ILE A 297 10.77 18.50 -17.53
N ASP A 298 10.05 18.31 -18.64
CA ASP A 298 10.22 19.10 -19.89
C ASP A 298 9.57 20.51 -19.81
N GLN A 299 8.82 20.83 -18.75
CA GLN A 299 8.18 22.14 -18.54
C GLN A 299 8.82 22.96 -17.40
N SER A 300 9.94 22.50 -16.83
CA SER A 300 10.70 23.16 -15.76
C SER A 300 11.99 23.77 -16.28
#